data_9d0a9229cad0f6bb0193a8c8254642e2
#
_entry.id   9d0a9229cad0f6bb0193a8c8254642e2
#
_cell.length_a   1.000
_cell.length_b   1.000
_cell.length_c   1.000
_cell.angle_alpha   90.00
_cell.angle_beta   90.00
_cell.angle_gamma   90.00
#
_symmetry.space_group_name_H-M   'P 1'
#
loop_
_entity.id
_entity.type
_entity.pdbx_description
1 polymer ?
#
loop_
_entity_poly.entity_id
_entity_poly.type
_entity_poly.pdbx_seq_one_letter_code
_entity_poly.pdbx_strand_id
1 'polypeptide(L)'
;MCLGDSRAQAGIEARRYGVPPAMIEAATERRSAGDWRGACAAADVELFFNPETLRRRYGAAAAGAILDDLQTLAPELLRWHLPRYAHGSGRLLAGLLVPLAEYGGAGTGFTLAAATPGFALKAGERIVLTLLENGSCGARSSADAGVNAVLQAVHRRCAERYDLRSYRMFWDAACAMGLRELCGDAAGGAAILRLQDGGRAAEAWTAAGFEVTLGSSRTTPEEQRRLARWLSSLPVNLPGLAQRVSDALPAADEAVIRCGSGALVLSGFNGGTTAVEVATSRSVRARGAVLPEIPYAVWSRPLDADLFRLGLVETRDLHPLVGAAIADSAAMRAEPNGWRYSTESGIEAQYADSVSSGAGNTVVLVRCDGGLHRVARVDGRWQPIDHDDHPAREALLQRLGGPVNPCRSTAQHLGSGRHVIDAVARFLDHGRVAEAARLLETHGDSGTTPGDFVLADGVTVDERLADLREHTLRLRMTRAGIPPVRDVQSRITRRPRKGEPARLKKHR
;
A
#
# COMPACT_ATOMS: atom_id res chain seq x y z
N MET A 1 -6.46 -4.20 -19.23
CA MET A 1 -5.16 -4.26 -18.53
C MET A 1 -5.41 -4.88 -17.18
N CYS A 2 -4.92 -6.06 -16.92
CA CYS A 2 -5.08 -6.69 -15.62
C CYS A 2 -4.10 -6.02 -14.66
N LEU A 3 -4.62 -5.40 -13.60
CA LEU A 3 -3.81 -5.16 -12.42
C LEU A 3 -3.25 -6.54 -12.06
N GLY A 4 -1.92 -6.71 -12.00
CA GLY A 4 -1.37 -8.04 -11.65
C GLY A 4 -1.95 -8.46 -10.30
N ASP A 5 -2.47 -9.68 -10.19
CA ASP A 5 -3.17 -10.20 -8.99
C ASP A 5 -2.40 -9.92 -7.71
N SER A 6 -1.08 -10.07 -7.74
CA SER A 6 -0.22 -9.79 -6.59
C SER A 6 -0.20 -8.31 -6.15
N ARG A 7 -0.32 -7.36 -7.11
CA ARG A 7 -0.37 -5.92 -6.78
C ARG A 7 -1.71 -5.52 -6.20
N ALA A 8 -2.81 -6.05 -6.74
CA ALA A 8 -4.15 -5.84 -6.22
C ALA A 8 -4.26 -6.39 -4.80
N GLN A 9 -3.84 -7.64 -4.61
CA GLN A 9 -3.85 -8.29 -3.30
C GLN A 9 -2.99 -7.53 -2.27
N ALA A 10 -1.75 -7.20 -2.61
CA ALA A 10 -0.89 -6.40 -1.72
C ALA A 10 -1.50 -5.02 -1.41
N GLY A 11 -2.22 -4.43 -2.37
CA GLY A 11 -2.95 -3.18 -2.18
C GLY A 11 -4.10 -3.31 -1.19
N ILE A 12 -4.91 -4.35 -1.29
CA ILE A 12 -6.02 -4.64 -0.37
C ILE A 12 -5.48 -4.93 1.04
N GLU A 13 -4.47 -5.79 1.15
CA GLU A 13 -3.79 -6.11 2.42
C GLU A 13 -3.26 -4.85 3.12
N ALA A 14 -2.58 -3.99 2.36
CA ALA A 14 -2.03 -2.74 2.87
C ALA A 14 -3.10 -1.81 3.45
N ARG A 15 -4.26 -1.73 2.81
CA ARG A 15 -5.39 -0.91 3.27
C ARG A 15 -6.01 -1.47 4.52
N ARG A 16 -6.24 -2.77 4.55
CA ARG A 16 -6.86 -3.46 5.67
C ARG A 16 -5.97 -3.51 6.91
N TYR A 17 -4.70 -3.82 6.74
CA TYR A 17 -3.80 -4.11 7.86
C TYR A 17 -2.72 -3.05 8.09
N GLY A 18 -2.29 -2.35 7.04
CA GLY A 18 -1.27 -1.30 7.14
C GLY A 18 -1.82 0.05 7.61
N VAL A 19 -3.08 0.36 7.25
CA VAL A 19 -3.79 1.59 7.66
C VAL A 19 -5.23 1.24 8.06
N PRO A 20 -5.42 0.52 9.16
CA PRO A 20 -6.74 0.05 9.58
C PRO A 20 -7.68 1.19 9.95
N PRO A 21 -9.01 1.01 9.87
CA PRO A 21 -10.02 2.02 10.19
C PRO A 21 -9.78 2.72 11.54
N ALA A 22 -9.45 1.96 12.57
CA ALA A 22 -9.17 2.51 13.90
C ALA A 22 -7.99 3.51 13.92
N MET A 23 -6.98 3.31 13.05
CA MET A 23 -5.88 4.28 12.90
C MET A 23 -6.39 5.56 12.22
N ILE A 24 -7.18 5.42 11.16
CA ILE A 24 -7.76 6.55 10.42
C ILE A 24 -8.65 7.38 11.35
N GLU A 25 -9.54 6.74 12.10
CA GLU A 25 -10.43 7.38 13.06
C GLU A 25 -9.64 8.15 14.11
N ALA A 26 -8.68 7.50 14.80
CA ALA A 26 -7.87 8.13 15.82
C ALA A 26 -7.03 9.30 15.30
N ALA A 27 -6.41 9.17 14.11
CA ALA A 27 -5.63 10.25 13.52
C ALA A 27 -6.52 11.41 13.07
N THR A 28 -7.68 11.13 12.47
CA THR A 28 -8.65 12.14 12.04
C THR A 28 -9.22 12.91 13.23
N GLU A 29 -9.61 12.23 14.31
CA GLU A 29 -10.10 12.87 15.54
C GLU A 29 -9.07 13.85 16.11
N ARG A 30 -7.81 13.41 16.25
CA ARG A 30 -6.72 14.25 16.75
C ARG A 30 -6.47 15.47 15.85
N ARG A 31 -6.40 15.24 14.53
CA ARG A 31 -6.20 16.31 13.57
C ARG A 31 -7.35 17.32 13.60
N SER A 32 -8.59 16.86 13.67
CA SER A 32 -9.79 17.75 13.77
C SER A 32 -9.81 18.57 15.05
N ALA A 33 -9.20 18.10 16.13
CA ALA A 33 -8.99 18.83 17.36
C ALA A 33 -7.75 19.76 17.35
N GLY A 34 -7.03 19.87 16.20
CA GLY A 34 -5.78 20.65 16.10
C GLY A 34 -4.55 19.96 16.73
N ASP A 35 -4.70 18.73 17.22
CA ASP A 35 -3.61 17.92 17.78
C ASP A 35 -2.87 17.15 16.66
N TRP A 36 -2.15 17.88 15.81
CA TRP A 36 -1.38 17.27 14.73
C TRP A 36 -0.29 16.30 15.24
N ARG A 37 0.27 16.55 16.46
CA ARG A 37 1.24 15.63 17.08
C ARG A 37 0.59 14.29 17.45
N GLY A 38 -0.57 14.35 18.07
CA GLY A 38 -1.37 13.17 18.38
C GLY A 38 -1.80 12.43 17.12
N ALA A 39 -2.16 13.14 16.04
CA ALA A 39 -2.46 12.54 14.75
C ALA A 39 -1.27 11.78 14.16
N CYS A 40 -0.06 12.39 14.18
CA CYS A 40 1.18 11.70 13.78
C CYS A 40 1.43 10.44 14.63
N ALA A 41 1.29 10.55 15.95
CA ALA A 41 1.48 9.40 16.85
C ALA A 41 0.46 8.27 16.56
N ALA A 42 -0.81 8.61 16.32
CA ALA A 42 -1.86 7.64 15.98
C ALA A 42 -1.56 6.90 14.66
N ALA A 43 -0.92 7.57 13.69
CA ALA A 43 -0.54 6.99 12.41
C ALA A 43 0.87 6.38 12.39
N ASP A 44 1.54 6.20 13.54
CA ASP A 44 2.95 5.78 13.66
C ASP A 44 3.91 6.60 12.78
N VAL A 45 3.73 7.91 12.78
CA VAL A 45 4.63 8.89 12.16
C VAL A 45 5.43 9.60 13.24
N GLU A 46 6.75 9.50 13.20
CA GLU A 46 7.68 10.04 14.18
C GLU A 46 8.39 11.26 13.63
N LEU A 47 8.52 12.32 14.44
CA LEU A 47 9.21 13.54 14.03
C LEU A 47 10.69 13.47 14.43
N PHE A 48 11.59 13.62 13.47
CA PHE A 48 13.04 13.71 13.67
C PHE A 48 13.52 15.16 13.60
N PHE A 49 12.72 16.07 14.10
CA PHE A 49 13.07 17.45 14.33
C PHE A 49 12.24 17.97 15.52
N ASN A 50 12.76 18.99 16.21
CA ASN A 50 12.02 19.61 17.29
C ASN A 50 11.25 20.84 16.79
N PRO A 51 9.91 20.81 16.75
CA PRO A 51 9.09 21.93 16.30
C PRO A 51 9.32 23.23 17.09
N GLU A 52 9.70 23.16 18.36
CA GLU A 52 9.95 24.31 19.22
C GLU A 52 11.22 25.09 18.81
N THR A 53 12.13 24.44 18.08
CA THR A 53 13.37 25.06 17.61
C THR A 53 13.28 25.67 16.23
N LEU A 54 12.18 25.43 15.49
CA LEU A 54 12.00 25.83 14.08
C LEU A 54 12.21 27.34 13.90
N ARG A 55 11.56 28.14 14.75
CA ARG A 55 11.64 29.61 14.66
C ARG A 55 13.06 30.13 14.81
N ARG A 56 13.82 29.57 15.75
CA ARG A 56 15.22 29.93 15.99
C ARG A 56 16.13 29.46 14.85
N ARG A 57 15.86 28.28 14.29
CA ARG A 57 16.74 27.65 13.29
C ARG A 57 16.46 28.16 11.88
N TYR A 58 15.18 28.40 11.52
CA TYR A 58 14.74 28.66 10.16
C TYR A 58 14.07 30.03 9.95
N GLY A 59 13.94 30.81 11.03
CA GLY A 59 13.24 32.11 11.00
C GLY A 59 11.72 31.96 11.17
N ALA A 60 11.04 33.06 11.43
CA ALA A 60 9.62 33.07 11.76
C ALA A 60 8.72 32.64 10.59
N ALA A 61 9.02 33.13 9.39
CA ALA A 61 8.21 32.82 8.21
C ALA A 61 8.27 31.35 7.81
N ALA A 62 9.46 30.78 7.69
CA ALA A 62 9.62 29.36 7.37
C ALA A 62 9.03 28.45 8.46
N ALA A 63 9.25 28.81 9.74
CA ALA A 63 8.67 28.08 10.86
C ALA A 63 7.13 28.11 10.85
N GLY A 64 6.53 29.27 10.51
CA GLY A 64 5.09 29.40 10.34
C GLY A 64 4.58 28.47 9.25
N ALA A 65 5.13 28.54 8.04
CA ALA A 65 4.74 27.70 6.92
C ALA A 65 4.88 26.19 7.20
N ILE A 66 5.96 25.76 7.89
CA ILE A 66 6.13 24.36 8.32
C ILE A 66 5.02 23.95 9.31
N LEU A 67 4.68 24.81 10.26
CA LEU A 67 3.64 24.51 11.23
C LEU A 67 2.24 24.48 10.60
N ASP A 68 1.96 25.36 9.64
CA ASP A 68 0.71 25.37 8.88
C ASP A 68 0.56 24.05 8.09
N ASP A 69 1.60 23.58 7.43
CA ASP A 69 1.60 22.30 6.72
C ASP A 69 1.44 21.11 7.69
N LEU A 70 2.03 21.16 8.88
CA LEU A 70 1.84 20.11 9.89
C LEU A 70 0.42 20.09 10.46
N GLN A 71 -0.28 21.22 10.50
CA GLN A 71 -1.68 21.28 10.93
C GLN A 71 -2.63 20.65 9.93
N THR A 72 -2.35 20.76 8.63
CA THR A 72 -3.16 20.15 7.55
C THR A 72 -2.71 18.74 7.18
N LEU A 73 -1.53 18.33 7.64
CA LEU A 73 -1.00 16.98 7.40
C LEU A 73 -1.99 15.92 7.90
N ALA A 74 -2.36 15.01 7.00
CA ALA A 74 -3.06 13.78 7.32
C ALA A 74 -2.05 12.61 7.30
N PRO A 75 -1.43 12.28 8.43
CA PRO A 75 -0.34 11.30 8.47
C PRO A 75 -0.83 9.88 8.11
N GLU A 76 -2.09 9.55 8.36
CA GLU A 76 -2.76 8.33 7.91
C GLU A 76 -2.94 8.30 6.39
N LEU A 77 -3.25 9.44 5.76
CA LEU A 77 -3.36 9.58 4.30
C LEU A 77 -1.99 9.47 3.64
N LEU A 78 -0.95 10.12 4.22
CA LEU A 78 0.42 9.95 3.78
C LEU A 78 0.82 8.47 3.81
N ARG A 79 0.57 7.76 4.92
CA ARG A 79 0.84 6.32 5.07
C ARG A 79 0.07 5.50 4.05
N TRP A 80 -1.16 5.89 3.72
CA TRP A 80 -2.00 5.24 2.72
C TRP A 80 -1.36 5.23 1.34
N HIS A 81 -0.76 6.36 0.94
CA HIS A 81 -0.21 6.58 -0.39
C HIS A 81 1.29 6.28 -0.53
N LEU A 82 2.03 6.12 0.56
CA LEU A 82 3.45 5.79 0.46
C LEU A 82 3.67 4.47 -0.31
N PRO A 83 4.74 4.41 -1.12
CA PRO A 83 5.07 3.23 -1.92
C PRO A 83 5.24 1.97 -1.07
N ARG A 84 4.74 0.85 -1.61
CA ARG A 84 4.71 -0.44 -0.94
C ARG A 84 5.28 -1.53 -1.83
N TYR A 85 5.67 -2.65 -1.23
CA TYR A 85 5.99 -3.84 -1.99
C TYR A 85 4.75 -4.34 -2.71
N ALA A 86 4.88 -4.64 -4.01
CA ALA A 86 3.79 -5.13 -4.85
C ALA A 86 3.46 -6.62 -4.61
N HIS A 87 4.11 -7.25 -3.66
CA HIS A 87 3.97 -8.67 -3.33
C HIS A 87 3.87 -8.86 -1.81
N GLY A 88 3.32 -9.99 -1.40
CA GLY A 88 3.14 -10.32 0.00
C GLY A 88 2.09 -9.45 0.67
N SER A 89 2.33 -9.04 1.90
CA SER A 89 1.39 -8.28 2.73
C SER A 89 1.28 -6.79 2.36
N GLY A 90 1.93 -6.29 1.30
CA GLY A 90 1.88 -4.87 0.92
C GLY A 90 2.54 -3.93 1.94
N ARG A 91 3.61 -4.36 2.59
CA ARG A 91 4.38 -3.54 3.54
C ARG A 91 4.98 -2.31 2.88
N LEU A 92 5.24 -1.26 3.67
CA LEU A 92 5.94 -0.06 3.20
C LEU A 92 7.31 -0.40 2.62
N LEU A 93 7.65 0.22 1.51
CA LEU A 93 8.96 0.08 0.88
C LEU A 93 10.03 0.68 1.80
N ALA A 94 11.08 -0.08 2.07
CA ALA A 94 12.19 0.37 2.91
C ALA A 94 13.13 1.31 2.16
N GLY A 95 13.72 2.25 2.90
CA GLY A 95 14.76 3.12 2.36
C GLY A 95 14.25 4.27 1.48
N LEU A 96 12.96 4.60 1.56
CA LEU A 96 12.40 5.75 0.85
C LEU A 96 12.81 7.07 1.51
N LEU A 97 12.98 8.08 0.66
CA LEU A 97 12.96 9.50 1.02
C LEU A 97 11.98 10.18 0.08
N VAL A 98 10.94 10.78 0.63
CA VAL A 98 9.79 11.34 -0.09
C VAL A 98 9.65 12.82 0.25
N PRO A 99 10.09 13.76 -0.59
CA PRO A 99 9.87 15.18 -0.41
C PRO A 99 8.38 15.51 -0.42
N LEU A 100 7.92 16.31 0.55
CA LEU A 100 6.51 16.70 0.72
C LEU A 100 6.28 18.18 0.44
N ALA A 101 7.13 19.05 0.99
CA ALA A 101 7.03 20.49 0.81
C ALA A 101 8.41 21.15 0.90
N GLU A 102 8.57 22.31 0.27
CA GLU A 102 9.80 23.09 0.27
C GLU A 102 9.54 24.49 0.83
N TYR A 103 10.45 24.97 1.68
CA TYR A 103 10.35 26.26 2.36
C TYR A 103 11.61 27.08 2.19
N GLY A 104 11.44 28.39 2.07
CA GLY A 104 12.57 29.35 1.90
C GLY A 104 12.94 29.52 0.45
N GLY A 105 13.95 30.40 0.21
CA GLY A 105 14.43 30.76 -1.13
C GLY A 105 15.47 29.77 -1.68
N ALA A 106 15.80 29.95 -2.96
CA ALA A 106 16.83 29.17 -3.64
C ALA A 106 18.18 29.24 -2.89
N GLY A 107 18.69 28.07 -2.50
CA GLY A 107 20.01 27.93 -1.86
C GLY A 107 20.02 27.97 -0.32
N THR A 108 18.97 28.45 0.34
CA THR A 108 18.85 28.49 1.82
C THR A 108 17.58 27.89 2.35
N GLY A 109 16.88 27.13 1.52
CA GLY A 109 15.60 26.53 1.84
C GLY A 109 15.70 25.18 2.54
N PHE A 110 14.55 24.68 2.97
CA PHE A 110 14.39 23.40 3.66
C PHE A 110 13.29 22.60 3.01
N THR A 111 13.45 21.29 3.02
CA THR A 111 12.45 20.34 2.52
C THR A 111 11.91 19.52 3.67
N LEU A 112 10.58 19.55 3.88
CA LEU A 112 9.90 18.55 4.70
C LEU A 112 9.83 17.26 3.90
N ALA A 113 10.33 16.16 4.48
CA ALA A 113 10.35 14.87 3.83
C ALA A 113 9.86 13.77 4.77
N ALA A 114 9.13 12.82 4.19
CA ALA A 114 8.83 11.55 4.82
C ALA A 114 9.90 10.52 4.44
N ALA A 115 10.32 9.70 5.39
CA ALA A 115 11.30 8.65 5.17
C ALA A 115 10.86 7.33 5.80
N THR A 116 11.30 6.22 5.17
CA THR A 116 11.06 4.86 5.69
C THR A 116 12.39 4.14 5.93
N PRO A 117 13.24 4.63 6.86
CA PRO A 117 14.51 3.99 7.13
C PRO A 117 14.28 2.59 7.71
N GLY A 118 15.16 1.62 7.35
CA GLY A 118 14.97 0.22 7.72
C GLY A 118 14.86 -0.02 9.23
N PHE A 119 15.50 0.81 10.06
CA PHE A 119 15.39 0.72 11.52
C PHE A 119 13.97 1.10 12.01
N ALA A 120 13.33 2.11 11.41
CA ALA A 120 11.98 2.53 11.77
C ALA A 120 10.93 1.50 11.30
N LEU A 121 11.10 0.92 10.12
CA LEU A 121 10.21 -0.15 9.62
C LEU A 121 10.27 -1.41 10.48
N LYS A 122 11.44 -1.79 10.98
CA LYS A 122 11.59 -2.92 11.91
C LYS A 122 10.91 -2.66 13.26
N ALA A 123 10.79 -1.40 13.66
CA ALA A 123 10.11 -1.00 14.89
C ALA A 123 8.58 -0.88 14.74
N GLY A 124 7.99 -1.43 13.65
CA GLY A 124 6.54 -1.46 13.43
C GLY A 124 6.06 -0.55 12.31
N GLU A 125 6.79 -0.54 11.18
CA GLU A 125 6.48 0.27 10.00
C GLU A 125 6.34 1.77 10.29
N ARG A 126 7.15 2.32 11.19
CA ARG A 126 7.15 3.75 11.48
C ARG A 126 7.66 4.54 10.28
N ILE A 127 6.98 5.64 10.01
CA ILE A 127 7.40 6.68 9.06
C ILE A 127 8.11 7.75 9.86
N VAL A 128 9.18 8.31 9.30
CA VAL A 128 9.92 9.41 9.92
C VAL A 128 9.68 10.68 9.12
N LEU A 129 9.20 11.75 9.77
CA LEU A 129 9.21 13.10 9.20
C LEU A 129 10.50 13.81 9.59
N THR A 130 11.18 14.42 8.63
CA THR A 130 12.43 15.12 8.82
C THR A 130 12.48 16.41 8.00
N LEU A 131 13.31 17.36 8.42
CA LEU A 131 13.61 18.59 7.68
C LEU A 131 15.02 18.50 7.14
N LEU A 132 15.16 18.63 5.83
CA LEU A 132 16.42 18.59 5.11
C LEU A 132 16.77 19.97 4.58
N GLU A 133 18.01 20.43 4.75
CA GLU A 133 18.49 21.64 4.09
C GLU A 133 18.54 21.42 2.58
N ASN A 134 18.09 22.41 1.79
CA ASN A 134 18.10 22.31 0.35
C ASN A 134 19.55 22.11 -0.16
N GLY A 135 19.74 21.17 -1.08
CA GLY A 135 21.06 20.66 -1.45
C GLY A 135 21.56 19.50 -0.59
N SER A 136 21.04 19.29 0.63
CA SER A 136 21.44 18.14 1.47
C SER A 136 20.77 16.82 1.09
N CYS A 137 19.74 16.84 0.23
CA CYS A 137 19.29 15.61 -0.45
C CYS A 137 20.42 14.95 -1.26
N GLY A 138 21.40 15.75 -1.68
CA GLY A 138 22.69 15.30 -2.24
C GLY A 138 23.83 15.17 -1.20
N ALA A 139 23.76 15.84 -0.05
CA ALA A 139 24.83 15.87 0.94
C ALA A 139 24.88 14.60 1.79
N ARG A 140 26.07 14.19 2.22
CA ARG A 140 26.27 12.97 3.00
C ARG A 140 26.12 13.18 4.51
N SER A 141 25.96 14.41 4.95
CA SER A 141 25.99 14.78 6.37
C SER A 141 25.11 15.99 6.64
N SER A 142 24.46 16.00 7.80
CA SER A 142 23.76 17.13 8.38
C SER A 142 24.35 17.39 9.78
N ALA A 143 24.21 18.59 10.31
CA ALA A 143 24.57 18.89 11.69
C ALA A 143 23.71 18.17 12.74
N ASP A 144 22.54 17.67 12.32
CA ASP A 144 21.60 16.93 13.15
C ASP A 144 21.86 15.40 13.07
N ALA A 145 22.14 14.78 14.21
CA ALA A 145 22.45 13.35 14.28
C ALA A 145 21.26 12.48 13.86
N GLY A 146 20.02 12.90 14.15
CA GLY A 146 18.79 12.19 13.74
C GLY A 146 18.62 12.23 12.23
N VAL A 147 18.78 13.40 11.61
CA VAL A 147 18.75 13.58 10.16
C VAL A 147 19.84 12.75 9.48
N ASN A 148 21.05 12.71 10.03
CA ASN A 148 22.14 11.90 9.50
C ASN A 148 21.80 10.40 9.53
N ALA A 149 21.20 9.90 10.63
CA ALA A 149 20.77 8.50 10.72
C ALA A 149 19.74 8.16 9.64
N VAL A 150 18.79 9.05 9.37
CA VAL A 150 17.81 8.90 8.27
C VAL A 150 18.52 8.88 6.92
N LEU A 151 19.37 9.88 6.64
CA LEU A 151 20.08 10.02 5.36
C LEU A 151 21.00 8.83 5.03
N GLN A 152 21.56 8.17 6.06
CA GLN A 152 22.36 6.96 5.89
C GLN A 152 21.51 5.72 5.60
N ALA A 153 20.25 5.71 6.07
CA ALA A 153 19.34 4.57 5.98
C ALA A 153 18.39 4.63 4.77
N VAL A 154 18.45 5.68 3.94
CA VAL A 154 17.58 5.85 2.77
C VAL A 154 18.36 5.86 1.46
N HIS A 155 17.68 5.47 0.39
CA HIS A 155 18.22 5.52 -0.97
C HIS A 155 17.89 6.89 -1.60
N ARG A 156 18.87 7.76 -1.74
CA ARG A 156 18.69 9.14 -2.20
C ARG A 156 18.06 9.28 -3.58
N ARG A 157 18.33 8.34 -4.49
CA ARG A 157 17.69 8.30 -5.82
C ARG A 157 16.17 8.09 -5.73
N CYS A 158 15.65 7.67 -4.57
CA CYS A 158 14.22 7.58 -4.36
C CYS A 158 13.55 8.95 -4.21
N ALA A 159 14.28 10.00 -3.81
CA ALA A 159 13.70 11.33 -3.61
C ALA A 159 13.15 11.92 -4.92
N GLU A 160 13.85 11.78 -6.05
CA GLU A 160 13.37 12.24 -7.36
C GLU A 160 12.18 11.40 -7.83
N ARG A 161 12.25 10.07 -7.63
CA ARG A 161 11.21 9.13 -8.06
C ARG A 161 9.89 9.27 -7.30
N TYR A 162 9.94 9.58 -6.01
CA TYR A 162 8.77 9.62 -5.13
C TYR A 162 8.47 11.02 -4.59
N ASP A 163 8.82 12.05 -5.36
CA ASP A 163 8.55 13.46 -5.03
C ASP A 163 7.05 13.74 -4.98
N LEU A 164 6.56 14.26 -3.86
CA LEU A 164 5.17 14.62 -3.61
C LEU A 164 4.98 16.13 -3.39
N ARG A 165 5.97 16.97 -3.64
CA ARG A 165 5.89 18.42 -3.41
C ARG A 165 4.73 19.07 -4.17
N SER A 166 4.51 18.67 -5.42
CA SER A 166 3.39 19.15 -6.26
C SER A 166 2.11 18.31 -6.09
N TYR A 167 2.11 17.30 -5.24
CA TYR A 167 1.02 16.33 -5.07
C TYR A 167 0.53 16.27 -3.64
N ARG A 168 0.16 17.45 -3.10
CA ARG A 168 -0.32 17.62 -1.71
C ARG A 168 -1.53 16.74 -1.39
N MET A 169 -2.36 16.38 -2.38
CA MET A 169 -3.54 15.53 -2.22
C MET A 169 -3.21 14.15 -1.62
N PHE A 170 -1.96 13.72 -1.62
CA PHE A 170 -1.55 12.44 -1.04
C PHE A 170 -1.20 12.51 0.44
N TRP A 171 -1.12 13.71 1.04
CA TRP A 171 -0.70 13.86 2.43
C TRP A 171 -1.35 15.04 3.18
N ASP A 172 -1.95 15.99 2.49
CA ASP A 172 -2.62 17.15 3.05
C ASP A 172 -4.13 16.99 2.93
N ALA A 173 -4.82 16.99 4.07
CA ALA A 173 -6.26 16.78 4.12
C ALA A 173 -7.05 17.84 3.36
N ALA A 174 -6.58 19.10 3.36
CA ALA A 174 -7.26 20.20 2.67
C ALA A 174 -7.18 20.07 1.14
N CYS A 175 -6.17 19.35 0.65
CA CYS A 175 -5.92 19.14 -0.78
C CYS A 175 -6.45 17.80 -1.30
N ALA A 176 -6.93 16.89 -0.44
CA ALA A 176 -7.26 15.51 -0.78
C ALA A 176 -8.29 15.37 -1.94
N MET A 177 -9.22 16.31 -2.09
CA MET A 177 -10.17 16.31 -3.20
C MET A 177 -9.53 16.46 -4.58
N GLY A 178 -8.27 16.95 -4.67
CA GLY A 178 -7.48 16.95 -5.91
C GLY A 178 -7.20 15.57 -6.48
N LEU A 179 -7.34 14.49 -5.69
CA LEU A 179 -7.22 13.12 -6.18
C LEU A 179 -8.17 12.79 -7.34
N ARG A 180 -9.34 13.43 -7.42
CA ARG A 180 -10.30 13.21 -8.51
C ARG A 180 -9.72 13.49 -9.90
N GLU A 181 -8.82 14.47 -10.01
CA GLU A 181 -8.14 14.79 -11.28
C GLU A 181 -7.28 13.60 -11.75
N LEU A 182 -6.63 12.93 -10.81
CA LEU A 182 -5.86 11.72 -11.09
C LEU A 182 -6.74 10.50 -11.38
N CYS A 183 -8.02 10.55 -11.00
CA CYS A 183 -9.00 9.51 -11.30
C CYS A 183 -9.62 9.63 -12.70
N GLY A 184 -9.22 10.59 -13.52
CA GLY A 184 -9.62 10.72 -14.92
C GLY A 184 -10.70 11.77 -15.19
N ASP A 185 -10.91 12.74 -14.30
CA ASP A 185 -11.84 13.87 -14.51
C ASP A 185 -11.34 14.87 -15.56
N ALA A 186 -10.10 14.73 -16.05
CA ALA A 186 -9.61 15.49 -17.20
C ALA A 186 -10.48 15.21 -18.45
N ALA A 187 -10.59 16.23 -19.32
CA ALA A 187 -11.38 16.11 -20.56
C ALA A 187 -10.99 14.87 -21.38
N GLY A 188 -11.96 14.04 -21.70
CA GLY A 188 -11.74 12.76 -22.41
C GLY A 188 -11.13 11.63 -21.55
N GLY A 189 -10.80 11.89 -20.28
CA GLY A 189 -10.08 10.94 -19.43
C GLY A 189 -10.80 9.61 -19.26
N ALA A 190 -12.10 9.62 -19.04
CA ALA A 190 -12.89 8.39 -18.93
C ALA A 190 -12.82 7.50 -20.19
N ALA A 191 -12.76 8.11 -21.39
CA ALA A 191 -12.62 7.36 -22.64
C ALA A 191 -11.23 6.72 -22.76
N ILE A 192 -10.18 7.47 -22.41
CA ILE A 192 -8.78 6.98 -22.40
C ILE A 192 -8.64 5.80 -21.43
N LEU A 193 -9.18 5.93 -20.21
CA LEU A 193 -9.14 4.87 -19.22
C LEU A 193 -9.86 3.61 -19.69
N ARG A 194 -11.03 3.74 -20.36
CA ARG A 194 -11.74 2.59 -20.97
C ARG A 194 -10.91 1.87 -22.03
N LEU A 195 -10.16 2.62 -22.85
CA LEU A 195 -9.26 2.02 -23.85
C LEU A 195 -8.13 1.24 -23.16
N GLN A 196 -7.54 1.80 -22.11
CA GLN A 196 -6.50 1.11 -21.33
C GLN A 196 -7.02 -0.18 -20.69
N ASP A 197 -8.19 -0.14 -20.06
CA ASP A 197 -8.78 -1.32 -19.42
C ASP A 197 -9.18 -2.39 -20.44
N GLY A 198 -9.61 -1.96 -21.61
CA GLY A 198 -9.88 -2.85 -22.74
C GLY A 198 -8.64 -3.47 -23.40
N GLY A 199 -7.44 -3.23 -22.85
CA GLY A 199 -6.18 -3.73 -23.41
C GLY A 199 -5.73 -3.02 -24.70
N ARG A 200 -6.41 -1.93 -25.08
CA ARG A 200 -6.15 -1.13 -26.29
C ARG A 200 -5.11 -0.02 -25.98
N ALA A 201 -3.95 -0.42 -25.45
CA ALA A 201 -2.96 0.52 -24.95
C ALA A 201 -2.46 1.52 -26.02
N ALA A 202 -2.17 1.06 -27.22
CA ALA A 202 -1.70 1.95 -28.31
C ALA A 202 -2.72 3.04 -28.63
N GLU A 203 -4.00 2.69 -28.71
CA GLU A 203 -5.09 3.63 -28.96
C GLU A 203 -5.29 4.59 -27.77
N ALA A 204 -5.13 4.10 -26.55
CA ALA A 204 -5.20 4.93 -25.35
C ALA A 204 -4.08 5.99 -25.32
N TRP A 205 -2.86 5.62 -25.67
CA TRP A 205 -1.74 6.55 -25.80
C TRP A 205 -1.98 7.61 -26.90
N THR A 206 -2.46 7.16 -28.07
CA THR A 206 -2.83 8.07 -29.17
C THR A 206 -3.96 9.02 -28.76
N ALA A 207 -5.01 8.50 -28.10
CA ALA A 207 -6.11 9.32 -27.59
C ALA A 207 -5.66 10.32 -26.51
N ALA A 208 -4.59 10.01 -25.80
CA ALA A 208 -3.93 10.92 -24.83
C ALA A 208 -2.97 11.92 -25.51
N GLY A 209 -2.85 11.91 -26.83
CA GLY A 209 -2.03 12.86 -27.61
C GLY A 209 -0.58 12.43 -27.83
N PHE A 210 -0.24 11.15 -27.59
CA PHE A 210 1.13 10.67 -27.75
C PHE A 210 1.35 9.90 -29.04
N GLU A 211 2.44 10.20 -29.75
CA GLU A 211 2.98 9.32 -30.79
C GLU A 211 3.82 8.21 -30.14
N VAL A 212 3.45 6.94 -30.39
CA VAL A 212 4.08 5.78 -29.75
C VAL A 212 5.11 5.14 -30.67
N THR A 213 6.35 5.02 -30.21
CA THR A 213 7.42 4.28 -30.88
C THR A 213 7.86 3.08 -30.04
N LEU A 214 7.81 1.88 -30.60
CA LEU A 214 8.22 0.63 -29.94
C LEU A 214 9.66 0.25 -30.30
N GLY A 215 10.59 0.62 -29.45
CA GLY A 215 12.01 0.37 -29.63
C GLY A 215 12.65 1.25 -30.72
N SER A 216 13.82 0.85 -31.18
CA SER A 216 14.57 1.53 -32.25
C SER A 216 14.32 0.87 -33.62
N SER A 217 14.84 1.49 -34.69
CA SER A 217 14.82 0.91 -36.04
C SER A 217 15.47 -0.48 -36.19
N ARG A 218 16.24 -0.89 -35.18
CA ARG A 218 16.89 -2.22 -35.12
C ARG A 218 16.11 -3.23 -34.29
N THR A 219 14.95 -2.84 -33.74
CA THR A 219 14.13 -3.72 -32.88
C THR A 219 13.39 -4.74 -33.74
N THR A 220 13.52 -6.02 -33.43
CA THR A 220 12.85 -7.09 -34.14
C THR A 220 11.32 -7.06 -33.90
N PRO A 221 10.51 -7.64 -34.81
CA PRO A 221 9.06 -7.71 -34.62
C PRO A 221 8.64 -8.45 -33.33
N GLU A 222 9.43 -9.42 -32.88
CA GLU A 222 9.19 -10.13 -31.63
C GLU A 222 9.46 -9.25 -30.40
N GLU A 223 10.53 -8.50 -30.44
CA GLU A 223 10.85 -7.50 -29.39
C GLU A 223 9.78 -6.41 -29.36
N GLN A 224 9.29 -5.92 -30.50
CA GLN A 224 8.21 -4.95 -30.56
C GLN A 224 6.94 -5.50 -29.91
N ARG A 225 6.56 -6.75 -30.19
CA ARG A 225 5.42 -7.41 -29.53
C ARG A 225 5.61 -7.52 -28.02
N ARG A 226 6.82 -7.80 -27.56
CA ARG A 226 7.16 -7.85 -26.13
C ARG A 226 7.05 -6.46 -25.49
N LEU A 227 7.57 -5.43 -26.15
CA LEU A 227 7.47 -4.03 -25.69
C LEU A 227 6.02 -3.55 -25.64
N ALA A 228 5.21 -3.89 -26.64
CA ALA A 228 3.79 -3.55 -26.67
C ALA A 228 3.02 -4.20 -25.51
N ARG A 229 3.27 -5.49 -25.22
CA ARG A 229 2.69 -6.18 -24.05
C ARG A 229 3.13 -5.54 -22.75
N TRP A 230 4.41 -5.20 -22.62
CA TRP A 230 4.91 -4.52 -21.44
C TRP A 230 4.27 -3.13 -21.26
N LEU A 231 4.16 -2.32 -22.34
CA LEU A 231 3.47 -1.03 -22.31
C LEU A 231 2.02 -1.17 -21.84
N SER A 232 1.32 -2.21 -22.30
CA SER A 232 -0.06 -2.48 -21.90
C SER A 232 -0.19 -2.89 -20.43
N SER A 233 0.87 -3.42 -19.81
CA SER A 233 0.87 -3.83 -18.40
C SER A 233 1.19 -2.70 -17.41
N LEU A 234 1.63 -1.53 -17.90
CA LEU A 234 2.00 -0.42 -17.04
C LEU A 234 0.76 0.35 -16.54
N PRO A 235 0.68 0.67 -15.25
CA PRO A 235 -0.41 1.46 -14.69
C PRO A 235 -0.17 2.96 -14.91
N VAL A 236 -0.01 3.37 -16.17
CA VAL A 236 0.22 4.79 -16.49
C VAL A 236 -1.11 5.55 -16.48
N ASN A 237 -1.15 6.67 -15.78
CA ASN A 237 -2.26 7.59 -15.79
C ASN A 237 -2.17 8.50 -17.02
N LEU A 238 -2.75 8.07 -18.15
CA LEU A 238 -2.65 8.78 -19.43
C LEU A 238 -3.44 10.10 -19.48
N PRO A 239 -4.67 10.21 -18.94
CA PRO A 239 -5.39 11.46 -18.94
C PRO A 239 -4.55 12.62 -18.38
N GLY A 240 -4.28 13.65 -19.17
CA GLY A 240 -3.48 14.82 -18.76
C GLY A 240 -2.00 14.55 -18.45
N LEU A 241 -1.44 13.40 -18.86
CA LEU A 241 -0.05 13.04 -18.54
C LEU A 241 0.97 14.08 -19.06
N ALA A 242 0.84 14.53 -20.30
CA ALA A 242 1.77 15.49 -20.90
C ALA A 242 1.84 16.78 -20.06
N GLN A 243 0.69 17.33 -19.67
CA GLN A 243 0.62 18.52 -18.84
C GLN A 243 1.26 18.30 -17.47
N ARG A 244 0.94 17.18 -16.80
CA ARG A 244 1.54 16.88 -15.49
C ARG A 244 3.06 16.71 -15.56
N VAL A 245 3.59 16.14 -16.66
CA VAL A 245 5.05 16.03 -16.87
C VAL A 245 5.66 17.40 -17.11
N SER A 246 5.03 18.26 -17.93
CA SER A 246 5.45 19.64 -18.16
C SER A 246 5.49 20.45 -16.86
N ASP A 247 4.45 20.35 -16.03
CA ASP A 247 4.39 21.04 -14.73
C ASP A 247 5.46 20.56 -13.74
N ALA A 248 5.76 19.26 -13.75
CA ALA A 248 6.77 18.67 -12.87
C ALA A 248 8.21 18.92 -13.33
N LEU A 249 8.43 19.05 -14.64
CA LEU A 249 9.75 19.15 -15.27
C LEU A 249 9.78 20.28 -16.33
N PRO A 250 9.51 21.54 -15.95
CA PRO A 250 9.32 22.64 -16.91
C PRO A 250 10.58 23.00 -17.73
N ALA A 251 11.76 22.62 -17.25
CA ALA A 251 13.04 22.88 -17.92
C ALA A 251 13.56 21.68 -18.75
N ALA A 252 12.81 20.59 -18.83
CA ALA A 252 13.25 19.39 -19.53
C ALA A 252 12.51 19.22 -20.86
N ASP A 253 13.24 18.91 -21.93
CA ASP A 253 12.68 18.57 -23.25
C ASP A 253 12.35 17.08 -23.36
N GLU A 254 13.08 16.26 -22.62
CA GLU A 254 12.90 14.81 -22.52
C GLU A 254 12.97 14.36 -21.06
N ALA A 255 12.18 13.34 -20.73
CA ALA A 255 12.14 12.74 -19.39
C ALA A 255 11.88 11.24 -19.46
N VAL A 256 12.19 10.51 -18.38
CA VAL A 256 12.10 9.04 -18.37
C VAL A 256 11.25 8.51 -17.24
N ILE A 257 10.37 7.55 -17.55
CA ILE A 257 9.71 6.65 -16.58
C ILE A 257 10.47 5.33 -16.58
N ARG A 258 10.96 4.88 -15.41
CA ARG A 258 11.68 3.62 -15.27
C ARG A 258 10.83 2.60 -14.51
N CYS A 259 10.53 1.46 -15.14
CA CYS A 259 9.78 0.36 -14.55
C CYS A 259 10.48 -0.98 -14.79
N GLY A 260 11.17 -1.49 -13.78
CA GLY A 260 11.93 -2.73 -13.88
C GLY A 260 13.02 -2.66 -14.95
N SER A 261 13.00 -3.57 -15.92
CA SER A 261 13.91 -3.59 -17.06
C SER A 261 13.54 -2.68 -18.21
N GLY A 262 12.31 -2.16 -18.21
CA GLY A 262 11.79 -1.27 -19.25
C GLY A 262 11.88 0.21 -18.86
N ALA A 263 11.75 1.07 -19.87
CA ALA A 263 11.70 2.51 -19.72
C ALA A 263 10.78 3.13 -20.79
N LEU A 264 10.09 4.21 -20.43
CA LEU A 264 9.40 5.09 -21.37
C LEU A 264 10.18 6.41 -21.41
N VAL A 265 10.59 6.84 -22.59
CA VAL A 265 11.16 8.18 -22.79
C VAL A 265 10.07 9.05 -23.40
N LEU A 266 9.68 10.10 -22.69
CA LEU A 266 8.71 11.08 -23.11
C LEU A 266 9.43 12.31 -23.63
N SER A 267 8.95 12.89 -24.73
CA SER A 267 9.49 14.11 -25.33
C SER A 267 8.37 14.99 -25.85
N GLY A 268 8.68 16.26 -26.14
CA GLY A 268 7.74 17.23 -26.74
C GLY A 268 6.65 17.74 -25.81
N PHE A 269 6.66 17.42 -24.51
CA PHE A 269 5.61 17.82 -23.57
C PHE A 269 5.65 19.32 -23.19
N ASN A 270 6.72 20.04 -23.51
CA ASN A 270 6.87 21.48 -23.29
C ASN A 270 6.66 22.33 -24.58
N GLY A 271 5.80 21.89 -25.50
CA GLY A 271 5.37 22.70 -26.63
C GLY A 271 5.67 22.10 -28.02
N GLY A 272 6.07 20.83 -28.10
CA GLY A 272 6.24 20.07 -29.34
C GLY A 272 5.16 19.02 -29.54
N THR A 273 5.35 18.16 -30.54
CA THR A 273 4.58 16.93 -30.68
C THR A 273 4.97 15.97 -29.56
N THR A 274 4.00 15.63 -28.72
CA THR A 274 4.26 14.73 -27.60
C THR A 274 4.49 13.31 -28.10
N ALA A 275 5.62 12.73 -27.80
CA ALA A 275 5.98 11.38 -28.19
C ALA A 275 6.41 10.53 -27.00
N VAL A 276 6.22 9.21 -27.13
CA VAL A 276 6.73 8.23 -26.17
C VAL A 276 7.49 7.13 -26.92
N GLU A 277 8.73 6.92 -26.50
CA GLU A 277 9.53 5.79 -26.96
C GLU A 277 9.55 4.72 -25.88
N VAL A 278 9.12 3.52 -26.24
CA VAL A 278 9.18 2.33 -25.38
C VAL A 278 10.53 1.64 -25.58
N ALA A 279 11.35 1.62 -24.55
CA ALA A 279 12.74 1.18 -24.63
C ALA A 279 13.11 0.25 -23.44
N THR A 280 14.30 -0.32 -23.47
CA THR A 280 14.87 -0.99 -22.29
C THR A 280 15.65 0.03 -21.44
N SER A 281 15.69 -0.19 -20.12
CA SER A 281 16.49 0.64 -19.22
C SER A 281 18.00 0.63 -19.61
N ARG A 282 18.47 -0.45 -20.24
CA ARG A 282 19.84 -0.57 -20.75
C ARG A 282 20.06 0.34 -21.97
N SER A 283 19.13 0.36 -22.94
CA SER A 283 19.27 1.18 -24.15
C SER A 283 19.23 2.68 -23.83
N VAL A 284 18.38 3.09 -22.88
CA VAL A 284 18.33 4.48 -22.40
C VAL A 284 19.66 4.89 -21.75
N ARG A 285 20.23 4.05 -20.90
CA ARG A 285 21.56 4.32 -20.28
C ARG A 285 22.68 4.40 -21.32
N ALA A 286 22.62 3.58 -22.36
CA ALA A 286 23.62 3.53 -23.42
C ALA A 286 23.67 4.82 -24.27
N ARG A 287 22.63 5.67 -24.22
CA ARG A 287 22.60 6.99 -24.89
C ARG A 287 23.53 8.02 -24.24
N GLY A 288 24.04 7.74 -23.04
CA GLY A 288 24.94 8.66 -22.31
C GLY A 288 24.28 9.91 -21.74
N ALA A 289 23.03 10.20 -22.08
CA ALA A 289 22.27 11.32 -21.53
C ALA A 289 21.69 10.95 -20.17
N VAL A 290 21.83 11.81 -19.18
CA VAL A 290 21.17 11.70 -17.88
C VAL A 290 19.80 12.37 -18.01
N LEU A 291 18.78 11.59 -18.38
CA LEU A 291 17.40 12.08 -18.44
C LEU A 291 16.81 12.20 -17.03
N PRO A 292 16.08 13.31 -16.72
CA PRO A 292 15.36 13.42 -15.47
C PRO A 292 14.31 12.32 -15.36
N GLU A 293 14.17 11.72 -14.17
CA GLU A 293 13.16 10.72 -13.91
C GLU A 293 11.83 11.39 -13.57
N ILE A 294 10.75 11.00 -14.24
CA ILE A 294 9.41 11.50 -13.95
C ILE A 294 8.95 10.90 -12.62
N PRO A 295 8.53 11.74 -11.63
CA PRO A 295 8.07 11.23 -10.33
C PRO A 295 6.90 10.27 -10.46
N TYR A 296 6.87 9.26 -9.58
CA TYR A 296 5.84 8.20 -9.60
C TYR A 296 4.41 8.76 -9.51
N ALA A 297 4.20 9.79 -8.68
CA ALA A 297 2.90 10.43 -8.53
C ALA A 297 2.41 11.13 -9.82
N VAL A 298 3.34 11.58 -10.68
CA VAL A 298 3.01 12.24 -11.96
C VAL A 298 2.41 11.26 -12.96
N TRP A 299 3.00 10.07 -13.06
CA TRP A 299 2.67 9.15 -14.16
C TRP A 299 1.83 7.95 -13.74
N SER A 300 1.81 7.55 -12.45
CA SER A 300 1.10 6.35 -12.05
C SER A 300 -0.38 6.60 -11.79
N ARG A 301 -1.22 5.63 -12.13
CA ARG A 301 -2.61 5.65 -11.71
C ARG A 301 -2.72 5.39 -10.20
N PRO A 302 -3.59 6.13 -9.49
CA PRO A 302 -3.90 5.80 -8.10
C PRO A 302 -4.42 4.37 -7.99
N LEU A 303 -3.80 3.57 -7.13
CA LEU A 303 -4.20 2.17 -6.97
C LEU A 303 -5.64 2.03 -6.49
N ASP A 304 -6.12 2.96 -5.66
CA ASP A 304 -7.51 2.99 -5.18
C ASP A 304 -8.52 3.12 -6.30
N ALA A 305 -8.25 3.98 -7.29
CA ALA A 305 -9.07 4.14 -8.46
C ALA A 305 -9.13 2.85 -9.30
N ASP A 306 -7.99 2.16 -9.45
CA ASP A 306 -7.93 0.86 -10.14
C ASP A 306 -8.72 -0.21 -9.37
N LEU A 307 -8.53 -0.34 -8.05
CA LEU A 307 -9.25 -1.32 -7.22
C LEU A 307 -10.76 -1.07 -7.23
N PHE A 308 -11.18 0.19 -7.11
CA PHE A 308 -12.58 0.58 -7.15
C PHE A 308 -13.23 0.28 -8.51
N ARG A 309 -12.58 0.65 -9.61
CA ARG A 309 -13.08 0.38 -10.99
C ARG A 309 -13.17 -1.10 -11.32
N LEU A 310 -12.31 -1.92 -10.75
CA LEU A 310 -12.33 -3.38 -10.89
C LEU A 310 -13.34 -4.03 -9.93
N GLY A 311 -14.02 -3.27 -9.07
CA GLY A 311 -14.97 -3.79 -8.09
C GLY A 311 -14.31 -4.64 -6.99
N LEU A 312 -13.01 -4.45 -6.76
CA LEU A 312 -12.26 -5.17 -5.74
C LEU A 312 -12.37 -4.53 -4.36
N VAL A 313 -12.76 -3.26 -4.30
CA VAL A 313 -13.05 -2.50 -3.08
C VAL A 313 -14.27 -1.63 -3.30
N GLU A 314 -15.00 -1.34 -2.23
CA GLU A 314 -16.07 -0.35 -2.20
C GLU A 314 -15.56 0.98 -1.59
N THR A 315 -16.34 2.06 -1.73
CA THR A 315 -15.97 3.37 -1.17
C THR A 315 -15.70 3.32 0.34
N ARG A 316 -16.44 2.47 1.06
CA ARG A 316 -16.27 2.26 2.51
C ARG A 316 -14.98 1.56 2.90
N ASP A 317 -14.35 0.82 1.97
CA ASP A 317 -13.08 0.12 2.18
C ASP A 317 -11.88 1.06 1.98
N LEU A 318 -12.13 2.28 1.51
CA LEU A 318 -11.11 3.29 1.23
C LEU A 318 -10.95 4.24 2.41
N HIS A 319 -9.80 4.90 2.45
CA HIS A 319 -9.61 6.05 3.34
C HIS A 319 -10.72 7.09 3.07
N PRO A 320 -11.40 7.68 4.07
CA PRO A 320 -12.57 8.56 3.86
C PRO A 320 -12.30 9.71 2.88
N LEU A 321 -11.12 10.35 2.94
CA LEU A 321 -10.74 11.42 2.01
C LEU A 321 -10.56 10.90 0.57
N VAL A 322 -10.03 9.70 0.40
CA VAL A 322 -9.85 9.05 -0.91
C VAL A 322 -11.21 8.61 -1.46
N GLY A 323 -12.02 7.98 -0.62
CA GLY A 323 -13.37 7.55 -0.98
C GLY A 323 -14.25 8.70 -1.41
N ALA A 324 -14.19 9.85 -0.72
CA ALA A 324 -14.90 11.06 -1.11
C ALA A 324 -14.45 11.58 -2.48
N ALA A 325 -13.14 11.65 -2.74
CA ALA A 325 -12.62 12.11 -4.02
C ALA A 325 -13.00 11.17 -5.18
N ILE A 326 -12.97 9.84 -4.96
CA ILE A 326 -13.35 8.83 -5.96
C ILE A 326 -14.85 8.88 -6.23
N ALA A 327 -15.68 8.97 -5.20
CA ALA A 327 -17.14 9.04 -5.34
C ALA A 327 -17.60 10.31 -6.08
N ASP A 328 -16.86 11.41 -5.94
CA ASP A 328 -17.12 12.68 -6.64
C ASP A 328 -16.59 12.71 -8.08
N SER A 329 -15.71 11.77 -8.46
CA SER A 329 -15.16 11.71 -9.80
C SER A 329 -16.18 11.24 -10.84
N ALA A 330 -16.38 12.04 -11.89
CA ALA A 330 -17.28 11.72 -12.99
C ALA A 330 -16.83 10.47 -13.76
N ALA A 331 -15.52 10.26 -13.88
CA ALA A 331 -14.95 9.09 -14.56
C ALA A 331 -15.19 7.78 -13.79
N MET A 332 -15.30 7.85 -12.45
CA MET A 332 -15.55 6.71 -11.59
C MET A 332 -17.04 6.35 -11.50
N ARG A 333 -17.94 7.32 -11.70
CA ARG A 333 -19.41 7.11 -11.73
C ARG A 333 -19.90 6.45 -13.02
N ALA A 334 -19.12 6.45 -14.09
CA ALA A 334 -19.47 5.72 -15.32
C ALA A 334 -19.51 4.22 -15.00
N GLU A 335 -20.63 3.56 -15.36
CA GLU A 335 -20.86 2.14 -15.07
C GLU A 335 -19.62 1.29 -15.34
N PRO A 336 -19.25 0.40 -14.42
CA PRO A 336 -18.18 -0.56 -14.69
C PRO A 336 -18.62 -1.41 -15.90
N ASN A 337 -17.93 -1.26 -17.03
CA ASN A 337 -18.09 -2.18 -18.15
C ASN A 337 -17.92 -3.58 -17.58
N GLY A 338 -18.86 -4.47 -17.86
CA GLY A 338 -19.06 -5.81 -17.30
C GLY A 338 -17.86 -6.77 -17.33
N TRP A 339 -16.72 -6.31 -16.89
CA TRP A 339 -15.52 -7.10 -16.69
C TRP A 339 -15.66 -7.87 -15.37
N ARG A 340 -16.06 -9.12 -15.51
CA ARG A 340 -15.96 -10.08 -14.42
C ARG A 340 -14.49 -10.48 -14.31
N TYR A 341 -13.88 -10.17 -13.17
CA TYR A 341 -12.60 -10.75 -12.80
C TYR A 341 -12.82 -12.26 -12.62
N SER A 342 -12.31 -13.06 -13.55
CA SER A 342 -12.27 -14.51 -13.39
C SER A 342 -10.98 -14.82 -12.63
N THR A 343 -11.05 -14.98 -11.32
CA THR A 343 -9.98 -15.59 -10.56
C THR A 343 -10.09 -17.10 -10.73
N GLU A 344 -9.14 -17.70 -11.44
CA GLU A 344 -8.99 -19.16 -11.51
C GLU A 344 -8.57 -19.78 -10.16
N SER A 345 -8.34 -19.01 -9.15
CA SER A 345 -8.07 -19.44 -7.78
C SER A 345 -9.18 -18.94 -6.86
N GLY A 346 -10.21 -19.78 -6.74
CA GLY A 346 -11.32 -19.55 -5.82
C GLY A 346 -10.85 -19.41 -4.38
N ILE A 347 -11.22 -18.36 -3.78
CA ILE A 347 -11.61 -18.02 -2.40
C ILE A 347 -11.32 -16.52 -2.22
N GLU A 348 -12.15 -15.66 -2.78
CA GLU A 348 -12.29 -14.30 -2.28
C GLU A 348 -13.46 -14.25 -1.29
N ALA A 349 -13.16 -14.57 -0.04
CA ALA A 349 -14.00 -14.13 1.05
C ALA A 349 -13.76 -12.62 1.23
N GLN A 350 -14.65 -11.80 0.69
CA GLN A 350 -14.70 -10.39 1.09
C GLN A 350 -15.20 -10.35 2.54
N TYR A 351 -14.27 -10.23 3.49
CA TYR A 351 -14.61 -9.86 4.85
C TYR A 351 -15.13 -8.42 4.83
N ALA A 352 -16.44 -8.27 4.68
CA ALA A 352 -17.08 -7.04 5.03
C ALA A 352 -17.00 -6.95 6.56
N ASP A 353 -16.12 -6.10 7.08
CA ASP A 353 -16.24 -5.64 8.45
C ASP A 353 -17.57 -4.92 8.57
N SER A 354 -18.61 -5.68 8.94
CA SER A 354 -19.82 -5.08 9.43
C SER A 354 -19.46 -4.46 10.78
N VAL A 355 -19.16 -3.18 10.79
CA VAL A 355 -19.33 -2.36 11.98
C VAL A 355 -20.82 -2.39 12.28
N SER A 356 -21.26 -3.42 12.96
CA SER A 356 -22.57 -3.48 13.54
C SER A 356 -22.55 -2.63 14.80
N SER A 357 -23.15 -1.49 14.72
CA SER A 357 -23.77 -0.87 15.88
C SER A 357 -24.71 -1.90 16.52
N GLY A 358 -24.34 -2.44 17.67
CA GLY A 358 -25.23 -3.13 18.60
C GLY A 358 -25.34 -4.65 18.41
N ALA A 359 -24.85 -5.35 19.41
CA ALA A 359 -25.19 -6.73 19.80
C ALA A 359 -25.16 -7.83 18.71
N GLY A 360 -24.00 -8.40 18.51
CA GLY A 360 -23.95 -9.90 18.52
C GLY A 360 -23.88 -10.66 17.21
N ASN A 361 -24.09 -10.10 16.00
CA ASN A 361 -24.04 -10.93 14.80
C ASN A 361 -23.10 -10.34 13.73
N THR A 362 -21.87 -10.83 13.71
CA THR A 362 -20.95 -10.56 12.59
C THR A 362 -21.45 -11.32 11.37
N VAL A 363 -21.74 -10.63 10.28
CA VAL A 363 -22.12 -11.18 8.99
C VAL A 363 -21.00 -10.97 8.00
N VAL A 364 -20.61 -12.01 7.28
CA VAL A 364 -19.60 -11.97 6.21
C VAL A 364 -20.30 -12.14 4.87
N LEU A 365 -20.04 -11.23 3.92
CA LEU A 365 -20.54 -11.35 2.56
C LEU A 365 -19.54 -12.15 1.71
N VAL A 366 -20.04 -13.16 1.01
CA VAL A 366 -19.27 -14.06 0.15
C VAL A 366 -19.84 -14.03 -1.25
N ARG A 367 -18.99 -13.78 -2.24
CA ARG A 367 -19.41 -13.90 -3.65
C ARG A 367 -19.43 -15.38 -4.05
N CYS A 368 -20.62 -15.88 -4.42
CA CYS A 368 -20.86 -17.25 -4.79
C CYS A 368 -21.88 -17.32 -5.93
N ASP A 369 -21.60 -18.08 -6.98
CA ASP A 369 -22.48 -18.31 -8.13
C ASP A 369 -23.07 -17.03 -8.78
N GLY A 370 -22.25 -15.96 -8.78
CA GLY A 370 -22.64 -14.66 -9.37
C GLY A 370 -23.47 -13.75 -8.47
N GLY A 371 -23.79 -14.19 -7.23
CA GLY A 371 -24.48 -13.42 -6.19
C GLY A 371 -23.59 -13.11 -4.99
N LEU A 372 -24.06 -12.21 -4.10
CA LEU A 372 -23.48 -12.00 -2.77
C LEU A 372 -24.36 -12.71 -1.76
N HIS A 373 -23.77 -13.65 -1.01
CA HIS A 373 -24.44 -14.40 0.02
C HIS A 373 -23.86 -14.08 1.39
N ARG A 374 -24.68 -14.19 2.42
CA ARG A 374 -24.30 -13.92 3.80
C ARG A 374 -23.88 -15.19 4.51
N VAL A 375 -22.73 -15.14 5.18
CA VAL A 375 -22.28 -16.14 6.12
C VAL A 375 -22.29 -15.52 7.50
N ALA A 376 -23.01 -16.10 8.44
CA ALA A 376 -23.15 -15.56 9.78
C ALA A 376 -22.98 -16.66 10.84
N ARG A 377 -22.83 -16.24 12.09
CA ARG A 377 -22.78 -17.13 13.23
C ARG A 377 -24.20 -17.39 13.75
N VAL A 378 -24.69 -18.61 13.56
CA VAL A 378 -26.01 -19.07 14.05
C VAL A 378 -25.75 -20.20 15.03
N ASP A 379 -26.31 -20.11 16.22
CA ASP A 379 -26.13 -21.10 17.31
C ASP A 379 -24.65 -21.44 17.58
N GLY A 380 -23.78 -20.41 17.54
CA GLY A 380 -22.35 -20.54 17.79
C GLY A 380 -21.53 -21.10 16.63
N ARG A 381 -22.14 -21.43 15.48
CA ARG A 381 -21.46 -21.98 14.30
C ARG A 381 -21.59 -21.04 13.11
N TRP A 382 -20.52 -20.89 12.35
CA TRP A 382 -20.54 -20.16 11.09
C TRP A 382 -21.25 -20.98 10.02
N GLN A 383 -22.24 -20.41 9.37
CA GLN A 383 -22.98 -21.03 8.27
C GLN A 383 -23.55 -20.00 7.29
N PRO A 384 -23.72 -20.37 6.01
CA PRO A 384 -24.46 -19.55 5.05
C PRO A 384 -25.90 -19.38 5.53
N ILE A 385 -26.47 -18.17 5.43
CA ILE A 385 -27.84 -17.87 5.91
C ILE A 385 -28.83 -17.55 4.79
N ASP A 386 -28.34 -17.31 3.60
CA ASP A 386 -29.16 -16.96 2.41
C ASP A 386 -28.70 -17.68 1.15
N HIS A 387 -28.01 -18.79 1.30
CA HIS A 387 -27.67 -19.70 0.22
C HIS A 387 -28.76 -20.76 0.11
N ASP A 388 -29.38 -20.89 -1.07
CA ASP A 388 -30.37 -21.97 -1.34
C ASP A 388 -29.67 -23.32 -1.47
N ASP A 389 -29.26 -23.89 -0.36
CA ASP A 389 -28.47 -25.08 -0.31
C ASP A 389 -29.31 -26.34 -0.17
N HIS A 390 -29.07 -27.29 -1.07
CA HIS A 390 -29.23 -28.71 -0.76
C HIS A 390 -27.89 -29.27 -0.25
N PRO A 391 -27.62 -29.25 1.08
CA PRO A 391 -26.33 -29.66 1.65
C PRO A 391 -25.88 -31.07 1.22
N ALA A 392 -26.83 -31.93 0.98
CA ALA A 392 -26.57 -33.32 0.51
C ALA A 392 -26.06 -33.35 -0.95
N ARG A 393 -26.60 -32.46 -1.81
CA ARG A 393 -26.20 -32.37 -3.22
C ARG A 393 -24.78 -31.81 -3.33
N GLU A 394 -24.46 -30.78 -2.59
CA GLU A 394 -23.13 -30.18 -2.59
C GLU A 394 -22.07 -31.11 -1.99
N ALA A 395 -22.39 -31.78 -0.89
CA ALA A 395 -21.51 -32.79 -0.32
C ALA A 395 -21.23 -33.94 -1.31
N LEU A 396 -22.22 -34.32 -2.12
CA LEU A 396 -22.06 -35.31 -3.17
C LEU A 396 -21.17 -34.77 -4.32
N LEU A 397 -21.41 -33.55 -4.76
CA LEU A 397 -20.59 -32.90 -5.81
C LEU A 397 -19.13 -32.79 -5.39
N GLN A 398 -18.87 -32.39 -4.15
CA GLN A 398 -17.52 -32.31 -3.59
C GLN A 398 -16.83 -33.68 -3.52
N ARG A 399 -17.56 -34.73 -3.13
CA ARG A 399 -17.05 -36.13 -3.14
C ARG A 399 -16.74 -36.62 -4.55
N LEU A 400 -17.40 -36.08 -5.57
CA LEU A 400 -17.17 -36.37 -6.99
C LEU A 400 -16.09 -35.47 -7.62
N GLY A 401 -15.37 -34.66 -6.82
CA GLY A 401 -14.31 -33.78 -7.31
C GLY A 401 -14.81 -32.45 -7.90
N GLY A 402 -16.07 -32.08 -7.64
CA GLY A 402 -16.62 -30.78 -8.02
C GLY A 402 -16.04 -29.60 -7.22
N PRO A 403 -16.23 -28.36 -7.66
CA PRO A 403 -15.74 -27.17 -6.97
C PRO A 403 -16.36 -27.06 -5.58
N VAL A 404 -15.56 -26.58 -4.62
CA VAL A 404 -16.04 -26.32 -3.26
C VAL A 404 -16.89 -25.04 -3.28
N ASN A 405 -18.07 -25.08 -2.66
CA ASN A 405 -18.93 -23.91 -2.51
C ASN A 405 -18.22 -22.82 -1.69
N PRO A 406 -18.04 -21.58 -2.23
CA PRO A 406 -17.33 -20.51 -1.54
C PRO A 406 -17.92 -20.15 -0.18
N CYS A 407 -19.26 -20.11 -0.04
CA CYS A 407 -19.92 -19.79 1.23
C CYS A 407 -19.62 -20.82 2.32
N ARG A 408 -19.63 -22.10 1.95
CA ARG A 408 -19.33 -23.20 2.87
C ARG A 408 -17.86 -23.25 3.24
N SER A 409 -16.97 -23.03 2.25
CA SER A 409 -15.53 -22.92 2.49
C SER A 409 -15.21 -21.76 3.43
N THR A 410 -15.86 -20.62 3.24
CA THR A 410 -15.73 -19.46 4.14
C THR A 410 -16.25 -19.74 5.53
N ALA A 411 -17.43 -20.34 5.66
CA ALA A 411 -17.99 -20.72 6.96
C ALA A 411 -17.07 -21.68 7.72
N GLN A 412 -16.51 -22.66 7.03
CA GLN A 412 -15.53 -23.60 7.58
C GLN A 412 -14.23 -22.93 7.99
N HIS A 413 -13.70 -22.02 7.16
CA HIS A 413 -12.51 -21.23 7.47
C HIS A 413 -12.72 -20.36 8.71
N LEU A 414 -13.87 -19.65 8.79
CA LEU A 414 -14.24 -18.85 9.94
C LEU A 414 -14.42 -19.71 11.21
N GLY A 415 -15.03 -20.87 11.07
CA GLY A 415 -15.23 -21.82 12.18
C GLY A 415 -13.94 -22.44 12.71
N SER A 416 -12.91 -22.54 11.87
CA SER A 416 -11.62 -23.13 12.26
C SER A 416 -10.70 -22.17 13.05
N GLY A 417 -11.03 -20.89 13.17
CA GLY A 417 -10.15 -19.91 13.80
C GLY A 417 -8.90 -19.51 12.96
N ARG A 418 -8.69 -20.13 11.80
CA ARG A 418 -7.54 -19.82 10.91
C ARG A 418 -7.53 -18.36 10.49
N HIS A 419 -8.71 -17.79 10.20
CA HIS A 419 -8.84 -16.38 9.84
C HIS A 419 -8.29 -15.43 10.90
N VAL A 420 -8.41 -15.79 12.20
CA VAL A 420 -7.84 -14.98 13.29
C VAL A 420 -6.32 -15.05 13.26
N ILE A 421 -5.77 -16.26 13.07
CA ILE A 421 -4.31 -16.46 12.94
C ILE A 421 -3.77 -15.61 11.78
N ASP A 422 -4.42 -15.70 10.61
CA ASP A 422 -3.99 -14.96 9.41
C ASP A 422 -4.10 -13.45 9.63
N ALA A 423 -5.20 -12.95 10.16
CA ALA A 423 -5.38 -11.54 10.44
C ALA A 423 -4.38 -11.02 11.49
N VAL A 424 -4.15 -11.75 12.59
CA VAL A 424 -3.14 -11.40 13.59
C VAL A 424 -1.74 -11.34 12.98
N ALA A 425 -1.38 -12.35 12.17
CA ALA A 425 -0.10 -12.37 11.48
C ALA A 425 0.06 -11.15 10.55
N ARG A 426 -0.99 -10.79 9.79
CA ARG A 426 -0.98 -9.59 8.93
C ARG A 426 -0.83 -8.30 9.72
N PHE A 427 -1.59 -8.13 10.83
CA PHE A 427 -1.40 -6.97 11.69
C PHE A 427 0.02 -6.88 12.25
N LEU A 428 0.62 -7.99 12.67
CA LEU A 428 2.00 -8.03 13.15
C LEU A 428 3.02 -7.71 12.04
N ASP A 429 2.80 -8.20 10.82
CA ASP A 429 3.62 -7.88 9.65
C ASP A 429 3.67 -6.37 9.39
N HIS A 430 2.55 -5.68 9.57
CA HIS A 430 2.44 -4.22 9.47
C HIS A 430 2.80 -3.49 10.78
N GLY A 431 3.24 -4.22 11.80
CA GLY A 431 3.55 -3.66 13.12
C GLY A 431 2.34 -3.13 13.90
N ARG A 432 1.13 -3.55 13.55
CA ARG A 432 -0.12 -3.18 14.24
C ARG A 432 -0.33 -4.05 15.49
N VAL A 433 0.58 -3.93 16.45
CA VAL A 433 0.59 -4.80 17.65
C VAL A 433 -0.64 -4.61 18.54
N ALA A 434 -1.21 -3.40 18.59
CA ALA A 434 -2.41 -3.12 19.37
C ALA A 434 -3.65 -3.78 18.77
N GLU A 435 -3.78 -3.73 17.43
CA GLU A 435 -4.86 -4.36 16.68
C GLU A 435 -4.78 -5.88 16.77
N ALA A 436 -3.58 -6.43 16.61
CA ALA A 436 -3.32 -7.85 16.80
C ALA A 436 -3.72 -8.33 18.22
N ALA A 437 -3.37 -7.55 19.26
CA ALA A 437 -3.73 -7.87 20.63
C ALA A 437 -5.23 -7.83 20.86
N ARG A 438 -5.92 -6.78 20.40
CA ARG A 438 -7.39 -6.68 20.50
C ARG A 438 -8.09 -7.85 19.83
N LEU A 439 -7.64 -8.24 18.64
CA LEU A 439 -8.22 -9.38 17.93
C LEU A 439 -8.04 -10.69 18.69
N LEU A 440 -6.87 -10.90 19.30
CA LEU A 440 -6.60 -12.08 20.14
C LEU A 440 -7.42 -12.10 21.44
N GLU A 441 -7.61 -10.92 22.07
CA GLU A 441 -8.42 -10.76 23.28
C GLU A 441 -9.90 -11.09 22.98
N THR A 442 -10.46 -10.48 21.93
CA THR A 442 -11.87 -10.73 21.52
C THR A 442 -12.14 -12.17 21.10
N HIS A 443 -11.18 -12.85 20.50
CA HIS A 443 -11.35 -14.25 20.12
C HIS A 443 -11.23 -15.19 21.32
N GLY A 444 -10.41 -14.86 22.32
CA GLY A 444 -10.27 -15.64 23.56
C GLY A 444 -11.53 -15.71 24.39
N ASP A 445 -12.33 -14.63 24.40
CA ASP A 445 -13.57 -14.53 25.19
C ASP A 445 -14.77 -15.22 24.55
N SER A 446 -14.68 -15.59 23.28
CA SER A 446 -15.81 -16.16 22.52
C SER A 446 -16.14 -17.62 22.83
N GLY A 447 -15.42 -18.27 23.75
CA GLY A 447 -15.77 -19.61 24.30
C GLY A 447 -15.84 -20.76 23.29
N THR A 448 -15.47 -20.53 22.05
CA THR A 448 -15.44 -21.55 20.99
C THR A 448 -14.01 -22.01 20.82
N THR A 449 -13.67 -23.10 21.46
CA THR A 449 -12.45 -23.86 21.20
C THR A 449 -12.60 -24.62 19.89
N PRO A 450 -11.84 -24.28 18.84
CA PRO A 450 -11.69 -25.13 17.67
C PRO A 450 -10.67 -26.24 17.98
N GLY A 451 -10.91 -27.00 19.04
CA GLY A 451 -9.92 -27.85 19.73
C GLY A 451 -9.18 -28.90 18.90
N ASP A 452 -9.54 -29.12 17.62
CA ASP A 452 -8.98 -30.23 16.85
C ASP A 452 -8.45 -29.85 15.46
N PHE A 453 -8.38 -28.57 15.12
CA PHE A 453 -7.83 -28.17 13.82
C PHE A 453 -6.31 -28.08 13.84
N VAL A 454 -5.67 -28.93 13.05
CA VAL A 454 -4.21 -28.94 12.84
C VAL A 454 -3.87 -28.17 11.58
N LEU A 455 -2.91 -27.24 11.67
CA LEU A 455 -2.37 -26.48 10.55
C LEU A 455 -1.46 -27.37 9.69
N ALA A 456 -1.10 -26.88 8.49
CA ALA A 456 -0.26 -27.62 7.54
C ALA A 456 1.13 -27.99 8.08
N ASP A 457 1.61 -27.25 9.09
CA ASP A 457 2.88 -27.51 9.79
C ASP A 457 2.76 -28.47 10.98
N GLY A 458 1.58 -29.04 11.21
CA GLY A 458 1.32 -29.99 12.28
C GLY A 458 1.04 -29.34 13.65
N VAL A 459 0.99 -28.01 13.73
CA VAL A 459 0.67 -27.25 14.95
C VAL A 459 -0.85 -27.07 15.04
N THR A 460 -1.43 -27.19 16.23
CA THR A 460 -2.86 -26.89 16.40
C THR A 460 -3.13 -25.40 16.32
N VAL A 461 -4.39 -25.03 15.99
CA VAL A 461 -4.82 -23.62 15.96
C VAL A 461 -4.61 -22.97 17.34
N ASP A 462 -4.93 -23.70 18.42
CA ASP A 462 -4.77 -23.18 19.79
C ASP A 462 -3.30 -22.94 20.16
N GLU A 463 -2.40 -23.85 19.80
CA GLU A 463 -0.96 -23.65 20.00
C GLU A 463 -0.46 -22.43 19.21
N ARG A 464 -0.90 -22.28 17.95
CA ARG A 464 -0.52 -21.11 17.14
C ARG A 464 -1.06 -19.80 17.71
N LEU A 465 -2.29 -19.78 18.19
CA LEU A 465 -2.86 -18.60 18.86
C LEU A 465 -2.14 -18.27 20.17
N ALA A 466 -1.73 -19.28 20.94
CA ALA A 466 -0.92 -19.07 22.15
C ALA A 466 0.45 -18.47 21.82
N ASP A 467 1.14 -18.99 20.80
CA ASP A 467 2.41 -18.43 20.30
C ASP A 467 2.27 -16.98 19.85
N LEU A 468 1.19 -16.66 19.13
CA LEU A 468 0.92 -15.30 18.66
C LEU A 468 0.59 -14.35 19.82
N ARG A 469 -0.14 -14.80 20.85
CA ARG A 469 -0.39 -14.02 22.08
C ARG A 469 0.91 -13.69 22.79
N GLU A 470 1.77 -14.66 22.99
CA GLU A 470 3.07 -14.45 23.63
C GLU A 470 3.96 -13.51 22.81
N HIS A 471 4.02 -13.72 21.49
CA HIS A 471 4.79 -12.84 20.60
C HIS A 471 4.25 -11.40 20.62
N THR A 472 2.94 -11.21 20.55
CA THR A 472 2.27 -9.92 20.60
C THR A 472 2.54 -9.21 21.93
N LEU A 473 2.47 -9.94 23.05
CA LEU A 473 2.79 -9.40 24.37
C LEU A 473 4.25 -8.93 24.45
N ARG A 474 5.20 -9.71 23.97
CA ARG A 474 6.62 -9.32 23.90
C ARG A 474 6.81 -8.04 23.10
N LEU A 475 6.15 -7.89 21.96
CA LEU A 475 6.23 -6.68 21.14
C LEU A 475 5.63 -5.46 21.86
N ARG A 476 4.50 -5.62 22.57
CA ARG A 476 3.90 -4.55 23.40
C ARG A 476 4.87 -4.11 24.48
N MET A 477 5.47 -5.04 25.21
CA MET A 477 6.45 -4.74 26.28
C MET A 477 7.67 -4.00 25.71
N THR A 478 8.22 -4.45 24.59
CA THR A 478 9.36 -3.80 23.92
C THR A 478 9.02 -2.37 23.50
N ARG A 479 7.82 -2.14 22.96
CA ARG A 479 7.35 -0.78 22.59
C ARG A 479 7.14 0.13 23.80
N ALA A 480 6.74 -0.44 24.94
CA ALA A 480 6.60 0.29 26.19
C ALA A 480 7.95 0.55 26.91
N GLY A 481 9.07 0.17 26.29
CA GLY A 481 10.41 0.29 26.87
C GLY A 481 10.67 -0.70 28.01
N ILE A 482 9.81 -1.70 28.19
CA ILE A 482 9.99 -2.76 29.19
C ILE A 482 10.91 -3.82 28.56
N PRO A 483 12.12 -4.04 29.13
CA PRO A 483 13.01 -5.06 28.58
C PRO A 483 12.35 -6.44 28.65
N PRO A 484 12.45 -7.26 27.59
CA PRO A 484 11.91 -8.62 27.63
C PRO A 484 12.57 -9.37 28.78
N VAL A 485 11.77 -9.98 29.64
CA VAL A 485 12.27 -10.90 30.65
C VAL A 485 13.07 -11.96 29.88
N ARG A 486 14.37 -12.04 30.11
CA ARG A 486 15.21 -13.07 29.49
C ARG A 486 14.71 -14.42 30.02
N ASP A 487 13.95 -15.09 29.21
CA ASP A 487 13.42 -16.40 29.54
C ASP A 487 14.59 -17.39 29.64
N VAL A 488 14.97 -17.69 30.85
CA VAL A 488 16.02 -18.67 31.15
C VAL A 488 15.55 -20.08 30.74
N GLN A 489 14.24 -20.29 30.57
CA GLN A 489 13.65 -21.57 30.20
C GLN A 489 13.76 -21.89 28.70
N SER A 490 13.86 -20.91 27.81
CA SER A 490 13.95 -21.16 26.36
C SER A 490 15.27 -21.86 25.92
N ARG A 491 16.25 -21.96 26.81
CA ARG A 491 17.47 -22.76 26.56
C ARG A 491 17.31 -24.26 26.81
N ILE A 492 16.26 -24.69 27.51
CA ILE A 492 16.08 -26.09 27.93
C ILE A 492 15.24 -26.88 26.91
N THR A 493 14.44 -26.22 26.09
CA THR A 493 13.48 -26.90 25.18
C THR A 493 13.86 -26.91 23.70
N ARG A 494 15.05 -26.46 23.30
CA ARG A 494 15.52 -26.77 21.94
C ARG A 494 15.81 -28.27 21.82
N ARG A 495 14.78 -29.03 21.41
CA ARG A 495 15.00 -30.39 20.88
C ARG A 495 16.00 -30.29 19.73
N PRO A 496 17.12 -31.04 19.75
CA PRO A 496 18.05 -31.04 18.63
C PRO A 496 17.31 -31.51 17.38
N ARG A 497 17.41 -30.73 16.30
CA ARG A 497 16.93 -31.17 14.98
C ARG A 497 17.59 -32.51 14.66
N LYS A 498 16.79 -33.57 14.39
CA LYS A 498 17.26 -34.85 13.92
C LYS A 498 18.12 -34.61 12.67
N GLY A 499 19.44 -34.75 12.80
CA GLY A 499 20.39 -34.68 11.67
C GLY A 499 21.61 -33.77 11.84
N GLU A 500 21.74 -33.01 12.94
CA GLU A 500 22.99 -32.24 13.16
C GLU A 500 24.05 -33.09 13.89
N PRO A 501 25.27 -33.33 13.31
CA PRO A 501 26.31 -34.07 14.01
C PRO A 501 26.88 -33.24 15.17
N ALA A 502 27.01 -33.89 16.33
CA ALA A 502 27.61 -33.30 17.52
C ALA A 502 29.03 -32.80 17.24
N ARG A 503 29.22 -31.46 17.24
CA ARG A 503 30.57 -30.90 17.24
C ARG A 503 31.22 -31.13 18.59
N LEU A 504 32.09 -32.13 18.65
CA LEU A 504 33.03 -32.34 19.75
C LEU A 504 33.93 -31.09 19.90
N LYS A 505 33.78 -30.37 21.03
CA LYS A 505 34.76 -29.35 21.44
C LYS A 505 36.06 -30.07 21.81
N LYS A 506 37.09 -29.90 20.99
CA LYS A 506 38.47 -30.17 21.39
C LYS A 506 38.92 -29.04 22.32
N HIS A 507 39.14 -29.34 23.60
CA HIS A 507 39.97 -28.53 24.48
C HIS A 507 41.45 -28.65 24.01
N ARG A 508 42.02 -27.49 23.76
CA ARG A 508 43.45 -27.18 24.02
C ARG A 508 43.52 -25.71 24.43
#